data_f09a02e2ab4da73b8f6cf54d72e01317
#
_entry.id   f09a02e2ab4da73b8f6cf54d72e01317
#
_cell.length_a   1.000
_cell.length_b   1.000
_cell.length_c   1.000
_cell.angle_alpha   90.00
_cell.angle_beta   90.00
_cell.angle_gamma   90.00
#
_symmetry.space_group_name_H-M   'P 1'
#
loop_
_entity.id
_entity.type
_entity.pdbx_description
1 polymer ?
#
loop_
_entity_poly.entity_id
_entity_poly.type
_entity_poly.pdbx_seq_one_letter_code
_entity_poly.pdbx_strand_id
1 'polypeptide(L)'
;MVNKVIKLFRREVAGLHEAAILLGLFALASQFLGLIRDRLLAGSLGAGTALDIYYSSFRIPDLIFATIASFVSVTVLIPLLGQKISEGRIAEARNFMAGIFSSFLIVMTIISSFVFLLMPFLAEWLAPGFDQEARQEMILLSRILLLSPILLGLSN
;
A
#
# COMPACT_ATOMS: atom_id res chain seq x y z
N MET A 1 -20.11 20.61 -14.74
CA MET A 1 -19.25 20.41 -13.57
C MET A 1 -18.02 19.52 -13.88
N VAL A 2 -18.20 18.39 -14.54
CA VAL A 2 -17.12 17.42 -14.89
C VAL A 2 -15.95 18.06 -15.66
N ASN A 3 -16.21 18.95 -16.63
CA ASN A 3 -15.17 19.64 -17.40
C ASN A 3 -14.29 20.62 -16.59
N LYS A 4 -14.77 21.14 -15.46
CA LYS A 4 -13.96 21.97 -14.56
C LYS A 4 -13.00 21.12 -13.73
N VAL A 5 -13.43 19.95 -13.31
CA VAL A 5 -12.61 18.99 -12.55
C VAL A 5 -11.49 18.44 -13.46
N ILE A 6 -11.83 18.07 -14.71
CA ILE A 6 -10.83 17.58 -15.67
C ILE A 6 -9.80 18.68 -16.04
N LYS A 7 -10.21 19.95 -16.10
CA LYS A 7 -9.28 21.08 -16.31
C LYS A 7 -8.34 21.31 -15.11
N LEU A 8 -8.80 21.06 -13.88
CA LEU A 8 -7.92 21.11 -12.69
C LEU A 8 -6.83 20.01 -12.74
N PHE A 9 -7.20 18.80 -13.19
CA PHE A 9 -6.25 17.68 -13.35
C PHE A 9 -5.24 17.89 -14.50
N ARG A 10 -5.59 18.71 -15.50
CA ARG A 10 -4.70 19.03 -16.64
C ARG A 10 -3.83 20.29 -16.43
N ARG A 11 -4.08 21.05 -15.39
CA ARG A 11 -3.24 22.21 -15.06
C ARG A 11 -1.92 21.66 -14.51
N GLU A 12 -0.83 21.92 -15.19
CA GLU A 12 0.50 21.70 -14.64
C GLU A 12 0.52 22.39 -13.28
N VAL A 13 0.77 21.60 -12.21
CA VAL A 13 0.77 22.11 -10.85
C VAL A 13 1.92 23.09 -10.75
N ALA A 14 1.61 24.38 -10.86
CA ALA A 14 2.58 25.44 -11.09
C ALA A 14 3.41 25.80 -9.84
N GLY A 15 3.21 25.10 -8.72
CA GLY A 15 3.95 25.34 -7.49
C GLY A 15 3.86 24.25 -6.46
N LEU A 16 4.87 24.17 -5.59
CA LEU A 16 4.96 23.22 -4.48
C LEU A 16 3.73 23.29 -3.56
N HIS A 17 3.17 24.49 -3.35
CA HIS A 17 2.00 24.70 -2.50
C HIS A 17 0.73 24.12 -3.11
N GLU A 18 0.50 24.27 -4.41
CA GLU A 18 -0.66 23.69 -5.11
C GLU A 18 -0.59 22.16 -5.09
N ALA A 19 0.61 21.59 -5.32
CA ALA A 19 0.84 20.16 -5.22
C ALA A 19 0.55 19.63 -3.81
N ALA A 20 1.02 20.31 -2.78
CA ALA A 20 0.80 19.93 -1.39
C ALA A 20 -0.68 19.98 -1.01
N ILE A 21 -1.41 21.03 -1.41
CA ILE A 21 -2.85 21.15 -1.17
C ILE A 21 -3.62 20.03 -1.90
N LEU A 22 -3.27 19.75 -3.16
CA LEU A 22 -3.91 18.70 -3.93
C LEU A 22 -3.70 17.33 -3.29
N LEU A 23 -2.47 17.01 -2.91
CA LEU A 23 -2.14 15.77 -2.20
C LEU A 23 -2.87 15.68 -0.86
N GLY A 24 -2.94 16.77 -0.10
CA GLY A 24 -3.67 16.84 1.16
C GLY A 24 -5.17 16.58 0.99
N LEU A 25 -5.79 17.18 -0.02
CA LEU A 25 -7.21 16.94 -0.34
C LEU A 25 -7.47 15.48 -0.73
N PHE A 26 -6.62 14.88 -1.57
CA PHE A 26 -6.75 13.47 -1.93
C PHE A 26 -6.52 12.54 -0.73
N ALA A 27 -5.57 12.86 0.14
CA ALA A 27 -5.36 12.12 1.38
C ALA A 27 -6.59 12.17 2.28
N LEU A 28 -7.18 13.35 2.49
CA LEU A 28 -8.43 13.52 3.25
C LEU A 28 -9.60 12.75 2.61
N ALA A 29 -9.76 12.84 1.29
CA ALA A 29 -10.81 12.10 0.58
C ALA A 29 -10.62 10.59 0.73
N SER A 30 -9.39 10.09 0.63
CA SER A 30 -9.04 8.69 0.86
C SER A 30 -9.37 8.23 2.28
N GLN A 31 -9.03 9.04 3.30
CA GLN A 31 -9.37 8.76 4.69
C GLN A 31 -10.88 8.70 4.91
N PHE A 32 -11.61 9.64 4.31
CA PHE A 32 -13.08 9.66 4.40
C PHE A 32 -13.71 8.41 3.76
N LEU A 33 -13.23 8.00 2.59
CA LEU A 33 -13.65 6.75 1.94
C LEU A 33 -13.30 5.52 2.80
N GLY A 34 -12.14 5.53 3.46
CA GLY A 34 -11.76 4.52 4.43
C GLY A 34 -12.75 4.39 5.59
N LEU A 35 -13.18 5.51 6.17
CA LEU A 35 -14.19 5.53 7.23
C LEU A 35 -15.55 4.99 6.75
N ILE A 36 -15.95 5.34 5.55
CA ILE A 36 -17.20 4.80 4.96
C ILE A 36 -17.08 3.28 4.78
N ARG A 37 -15.97 2.81 4.23
CA ARG A 37 -15.68 1.37 4.08
C ARG A 37 -15.78 0.65 5.42
N ASP A 38 -15.11 1.17 6.45
CA ASP A 38 -15.07 0.55 7.76
C ASP A 38 -16.45 0.53 8.42
N ARG A 39 -17.24 1.59 8.26
CA ARG A 39 -18.63 1.64 8.73
C ARG A 39 -19.52 0.63 8.01
N LEU A 40 -19.37 0.47 6.69
CA LEU A 40 -20.13 -0.51 5.90
C LEU A 40 -19.74 -1.94 6.29
N LEU A 41 -18.46 -2.21 6.48
CA LEU A 41 -17.97 -3.51 6.95
C LEU A 41 -18.50 -3.85 8.34
N ALA A 42 -18.42 -2.92 9.29
CA ALA A 42 -18.96 -3.11 10.63
C ALA A 42 -20.50 -3.29 10.62
N GLY A 43 -21.19 -2.62 9.69
CA GLY A 43 -22.64 -2.77 9.52
C GLY A 43 -23.06 -4.11 8.89
N SER A 44 -22.22 -4.67 8.01
CA SER A 44 -22.53 -5.92 7.30
C SER A 44 -22.04 -7.17 8.04
N LEU A 45 -20.87 -7.14 8.65
CA LEU A 45 -20.27 -8.26 9.38
C LEU A 45 -20.63 -8.24 10.87
N GLY A 46 -21.09 -7.11 11.38
CA GLY A 46 -21.29 -6.91 12.82
C GLY A 46 -19.97 -6.67 13.55
N ALA A 47 -20.07 -6.26 14.82
CA ALA A 47 -18.93 -6.17 15.73
C ALA A 47 -18.68 -7.56 16.32
N GLY A 48 -17.80 -8.33 15.70
CA GLY A 48 -17.52 -9.71 16.12
C GLY A 48 -16.26 -10.28 15.48
N THR A 49 -16.02 -11.56 15.75
CA THR A 49 -14.81 -12.30 15.35
C THR A 49 -14.49 -12.17 13.85
N ALA A 50 -15.51 -12.18 12.99
CA ALA A 50 -15.31 -12.04 11.54
C ALA A 50 -14.66 -10.71 11.15
N LEU A 51 -15.06 -9.60 11.79
CA LEU A 51 -14.46 -8.29 11.55
C LEU A 51 -13.03 -8.22 12.12
N ASP A 52 -12.80 -8.84 13.28
CA ASP A 52 -11.48 -8.92 13.91
C ASP A 52 -10.50 -9.74 13.04
N ILE A 53 -10.95 -10.85 12.47
CA ILE A 53 -10.18 -11.67 11.52
C ILE A 53 -9.83 -10.84 10.31
N TYR A 54 -10.80 -10.13 9.73
CA TYR A 54 -10.58 -9.28 8.57
C TYR A 54 -9.47 -8.25 8.84
N TYR A 55 -9.60 -7.42 9.88
CA TYR A 55 -8.60 -6.39 10.18
C TYR A 55 -7.22 -6.97 10.56
N SER A 56 -7.21 -8.06 11.31
CA SER A 56 -5.96 -8.72 11.70
C SER A 56 -5.22 -9.30 10.51
N SER A 57 -5.94 -9.76 9.49
CA SER A 57 -5.36 -10.34 8.28
C SER A 57 -4.59 -9.31 7.43
N PHE A 58 -4.96 -8.03 7.46
CA PHE A 58 -4.26 -6.96 6.75
C PHE A 58 -2.99 -6.48 7.46
N ARG A 59 -2.88 -6.67 8.78
CA ARG A 59 -1.79 -6.06 9.57
C ARG A 59 -0.39 -6.39 9.06
N ILE A 60 -0.11 -7.67 8.77
CA ILE A 60 1.22 -8.10 8.33
C ILE A 60 1.49 -7.68 6.88
N PRO A 61 0.60 -7.95 5.90
CA PRO A 61 0.78 -7.49 4.53
C PRO A 61 0.98 -5.97 4.42
N ASP A 62 0.16 -5.19 5.12
CA ASP A 62 0.23 -3.72 5.09
C ASP A 62 1.51 -3.20 5.74
N LEU A 63 1.91 -3.78 6.88
CA LEU A 63 3.14 -3.39 7.57
C LEU A 63 4.38 -3.63 6.70
N ILE A 64 4.45 -4.78 6.02
CA ILE A 64 5.55 -5.12 5.13
C ILE A 64 5.59 -4.14 3.96
N PHE A 65 4.45 -3.96 3.28
CA PHE A 65 4.35 -3.06 2.15
C PHE A 65 4.72 -1.63 2.53
N ALA A 66 4.11 -1.09 3.58
CA ALA A 66 4.35 0.27 4.03
C ALA A 66 5.82 0.50 4.44
N THR A 67 6.42 -0.45 5.15
CA THR A 67 7.81 -0.34 5.61
C THR A 67 8.77 -0.33 4.42
N ILE A 68 8.65 -1.30 3.51
CA ILE A 68 9.55 -1.43 2.37
C ILE A 68 9.35 -0.26 1.39
N ALA A 69 8.10 0.09 1.08
CA ALA A 69 7.80 1.21 0.19
C ALA A 69 8.31 2.54 0.75
N SER A 70 8.13 2.79 2.05
CA SER A 70 8.64 3.98 2.71
C SER A 70 10.17 4.03 2.70
N PHE A 71 10.83 2.92 3.03
CA PHE A 71 12.28 2.83 3.02
C PHE A 71 12.87 3.11 1.63
N VAL A 72 12.33 2.46 0.60
CA VAL A 72 12.77 2.66 -0.80
C VAL A 72 12.50 4.10 -1.26
N SER A 73 11.33 4.64 -0.93
CA SER A 73 10.96 6.02 -1.31
C SER A 73 11.90 7.04 -0.70
N VAL A 74 12.11 6.99 0.62
CA VAL A 74 12.89 8.02 1.33
C VAL A 74 14.38 7.88 1.07
N THR A 75 14.90 6.64 1.01
CA THR A 75 16.35 6.41 0.95
C THR A 75 16.88 6.44 -0.49
N VAL A 76 16.10 5.98 -1.45
CA VAL A 76 16.55 5.76 -2.81
C VAL A 76 15.83 6.65 -3.82
N LEU A 77 14.49 6.60 -3.82
CA LEU A 77 13.70 7.22 -4.87
C LEU A 77 13.79 8.75 -4.81
N ILE A 78 13.50 9.35 -3.67
CA ILE A 78 13.46 10.81 -3.51
C ILE A 78 14.83 11.44 -3.81
N PRO A 79 15.97 11.03 -3.20
CA PRO A 79 17.24 11.70 -3.44
C PRO A 79 17.78 11.49 -4.85
N LEU A 80 17.78 10.24 -5.34
CA LEU A 80 18.39 9.95 -6.65
C LEU A 80 17.52 10.40 -7.82
N LEU A 81 16.19 10.30 -7.70
CA LEU A 81 15.29 10.82 -8.73
C LEU A 81 15.34 12.34 -8.76
N GLY A 82 15.31 13.00 -7.58
CA GLY A 82 15.42 14.45 -7.48
C GLY A 82 16.71 14.98 -8.11
N GLN A 83 17.85 14.31 -7.88
CA GLN A 83 19.11 14.67 -8.52
C GLN A 83 19.04 14.54 -10.05
N LYS A 84 18.55 13.41 -10.58
CA LYS A 84 18.46 13.20 -12.04
C LYS A 84 17.54 14.21 -12.73
N ILE A 85 16.45 14.58 -12.09
CA ILE A 85 15.51 15.58 -12.60
C ILE A 85 16.16 16.98 -12.58
N SER A 86 16.84 17.36 -11.50
CA SER A 86 17.49 18.67 -11.37
C SER A 86 18.63 18.85 -12.39
N GLU A 87 19.29 17.77 -12.76
CA GLU A 87 20.34 17.75 -13.80
C GLU A 87 19.78 17.66 -15.23
N GLY A 88 18.45 17.66 -15.42
CA GLY A 88 17.79 17.57 -16.73
C GLY A 88 17.88 16.21 -17.41
N ARG A 89 18.33 15.18 -16.70
CA ARG A 89 18.51 13.80 -17.23
C ARG A 89 17.22 12.99 -17.17
N ILE A 90 16.16 13.46 -17.84
CA ILE A 90 14.81 12.87 -17.76
C ILE A 90 14.77 11.41 -18.26
N ALA A 91 15.52 11.09 -19.34
CA ALA A 91 15.56 9.73 -19.86
C ALA A 91 16.20 8.75 -18.86
N GLU A 92 17.26 9.17 -18.18
CA GLU A 92 17.90 8.38 -17.14
C GLU A 92 17.01 8.26 -15.89
N ALA A 93 16.27 9.30 -15.53
CA ALA A 93 15.31 9.25 -14.43
C ALA A 93 14.22 8.20 -14.68
N ARG A 94 13.71 8.12 -15.92
CA ARG A 94 12.71 7.13 -16.32
C ARG A 94 13.25 5.70 -16.27
N ASN A 95 14.45 5.46 -16.80
CA ASN A 95 15.08 4.13 -16.75
C ASN A 95 15.41 3.72 -15.32
N PHE A 96 15.83 4.67 -14.50
CA PHE A 96 16.08 4.45 -13.09
C PHE A 96 14.80 4.06 -12.33
N MET A 97 13.68 4.73 -12.59
CA MET A 97 12.38 4.36 -12.02
C MET A 97 11.97 2.94 -12.39
N ALA A 98 12.10 2.56 -13.67
CA ALA A 98 11.80 1.19 -14.11
C ALA A 98 12.68 0.15 -13.41
N GLY A 99 13.97 0.44 -13.22
CA GLY A 99 14.90 -0.43 -12.49
C GLY A 99 14.54 -0.58 -11.01
N ILE A 100 14.21 0.52 -10.32
CA ILE A 100 13.77 0.49 -8.92
C ILE A 100 12.48 -0.30 -8.78
N PHE A 101 11.52 -0.07 -9.67
CA PHE A 101 10.24 -0.76 -9.63
C PHE A 101 10.40 -2.27 -9.80
N SER A 102 11.23 -2.70 -10.76
CA SER A 102 11.57 -4.12 -10.95
C SER A 102 12.25 -4.72 -9.71
N SER A 103 13.23 -4.01 -9.14
CA SER A 103 13.91 -4.45 -7.92
C SER A 103 12.96 -4.52 -6.73
N PHE A 104 12.09 -3.53 -6.58
CA PHE A 104 11.06 -3.52 -5.54
C PHE A 104 10.14 -4.74 -5.64
N LEU A 105 9.69 -5.09 -6.85
CA LEU A 105 8.87 -6.28 -7.09
C LEU A 105 9.58 -7.57 -6.68
N ILE A 106 10.84 -7.72 -7.04
CA ILE A 106 11.63 -8.90 -6.68
C ILE A 106 11.75 -9.00 -5.15
N VAL A 107 12.12 -7.91 -4.49
CA VAL A 107 12.25 -7.87 -3.03
C VAL A 107 10.90 -8.17 -2.36
N MET A 108 9.82 -7.55 -2.82
CA MET A 108 8.47 -7.81 -2.30
C MET A 108 8.05 -9.26 -2.48
N THR A 109 8.35 -9.86 -3.63
CA THR A 109 8.03 -11.27 -3.89
C THR A 109 8.78 -12.19 -2.94
N ILE A 110 10.08 -11.95 -2.72
CA ILE A 110 10.90 -12.75 -1.80
C ILE A 110 10.37 -12.62 -0.37
N ILE A 111 10.13 -11.39 0.10
CA ILE A 111 9.67 -11.15 1.46
C ILE A 111 8.25 -11.70 1.66
N SER A 112 7.34 -11.48 0.70
CA SER A 112 5.98 -12.02 0.78
C SER A 112 5.98 -13.55 0.80
N SER A 113 6.86 -14.20 0.02
CA SER A 113 7.00 -15.66 0.04
C SER A 113 7.52 -16.18 1.38
N PHE A 114 8.49 -15.49 1.95
CA PHE A 114 9.03 -15.84 3.26
C PHE A 114 7.98 -15.69 4.38
N VAL A 115 7.26 -14.57 4.36
CA VAL A 115 6.18 -14.30 5.33
C VAL A 115 5.00 -15.25 5.15
N PHE A 116 4.67 -15.64 3.92
CA PHE A 116 3.65 -16.64 3.61
C PHE A 116 3.93 -17.97 4.33
N LEU A 117 5.19 -18.41 4.35
CA LEU A 117 5.60 -19.62 5.06
C LEU A 117 5.56 -19.45 6.59
N LEU A 118 5.95 -18.27 7.08
CA LEU A 118 5.99 -17.95 8.51
C LEU A 118 4.62 -17.57 9.08
N MET A 119 3.59 -17.39 8.24
CA MET A 119 2.29 -16.88 8.67
C MET A 119 1.66 -17.65 9.82
N PRO A 120 1.72 -19.01 9.93
CA PRO A 120 1.17 -19.72 11.07
C PRO A 120 1.82 -19.31 12.40
N PHE A 121 3.13 -19.11 12.40
CA PHE A 121 3.87 -18.66 13.59
C PHE A 121 3.56 -17.20 13.95
N LEU A 122 3.49 -16.33 12.94
CA LEU A 122 3.17 -14.91 13.13
C LEU A 122 1.74 -14.71 13.62
N ALA A 123 0.80 -15.56 13.21
CA ALA A 123 -0.59 -15.51 13.63
C ALA A 123 -0.76 -15.77 15.14
N GLU A 124 0.04 -16.65 15.72
CA GLU A 124 0.03 -16.90 17.17
C GLU A 124 0.45 -15.66 17.97
N TRP A 125 1.42 -14.94 17.44
CA TRP A 125 1.93 -13.71 18.07
C TRP A 125 0.98 -12.52 17.88
N LEU A 126 0.33 -12.44 16.73
CA LEU A 126 -0.50 -11.29 16.36
C LEU A 126 -1.88 -11.36 16.99
N ALA A 127 -2.43 -12.56 17.12
CA ALA A 127 -3.79 -12.79 17.60
C ALA A 127 -3.85 -13.92 18.66
N PRO A 128 -3.23 -13.70 19.84
CA PRO A 128 -3.17 -14.72 20.88
C PRO A 128 -4.56 -15.05 21.47
N GLY A 129 -5.54 -14.14 21.31
CA GLY A 129 -6.91 -14.32 21.78
C GLY A 129 -7.85 -15.05 20.81
N PHE A 130 -7.38 -15.36 19.58
CA PHE A 130 -8.20 -16.08 18.60
C PHE A 130 -8.23 -17.57 18.93
N ASP A 131 -9.41 -18.18 18.78
CA ASP A 131 -9.55 -19.63 18.76
C ASP A 131 -8.86 -20.23 17.53
N GLN A 132 -8.84 -21.55 17.46
CA GLN A 132 -8.12 -22.25 16.39
C GLN A 132 -8.74 -22.01 15.00
N GLU A 133 -10.05 -21.88 14.93
CA GLU A 133 -10.79 -21.66 13.70
C GLU A 133 -10.55 -20.24 13.17
N ALA A 134 -10.75 -19.20 13.98
CA ALA A 134 -10.50 -17.81 13.64
C ALA A 134 -9.04 -17.59 13.23
N ARG A 135 -8.09 -18.25 13.89
CA ARG A 135 -6.66 -18.17 13.54
C ARG A 135 -6.38 -18.78 12.16
N GLN A 136 -6.98 -19.91 11.82
CA GLN A 136 -6.82 -20.53 10.51
C GLN A 136 -7.40 -19.65 9.40
N GLU A 137 -8.57 -19.06 9.60
CA GLU A 137 -9.16 -18.10 8.67
C GLU A 137 -8.27 -16.86 8.48
N MET A 138 -7.75 -16.30 9.56
CA MET A 138 -6.82 -15.18 9.51
C MET A 138 -5.55 -15.52 8.70
N ILE A 139 -4.96 -16.71 8.92
CA ILE A 139 -3.78 -17.17 8.17
C ILE A 139 -4.11 -17.27 6.69
N LEU A 140 -5.24 -17.86 6.33
CA LEU A 140 -5.66 -18.04 4.94
C LEU A 140 -5.87 -16.68 4.25
N LEU A 141 -6.59 -15.77 4.89
CA LEU A 141 -6.82 -14.42 4.36
C LEU A 141 -5.51 -13.64 4.23
N SER A 142 -4.64 -13.68 5.24
CA SER A 142 -3.33 -13.00 5.18
C SER A 142 -2.47 -13.54 4.05
N ARG A 143 -2.49 -14.84 3.79
CA ARG A 143 -1.77 -15.47 2.66
C ARG A 143 -2.28 -14.99 1.31
N ILE A 144 -3.59 -14.84 1.16
CA ILE A 144 -4.20 -14.28 -0.05
C ILE A 144 -3.79 -12.81 -0.22
N LEU A 145 -3.83 -12.03 0.86
CA LEU A 145 -3.47 -10.62 0.84
C LEU A 145 -1.98 -10.38 0.55
N LEU A 146 -1.09 -11.29 0.92
CA LEU A 146 0.33 -11.23 0.56
C LEU A 146 0.59 -11.33 -0.95
N LEU A 147 -0.36 -11.85 -1.73
CA LEU A 147 -0.29 -11.84 -3.20
C LEU A 147 -0.64 -10.47 -3.80
N SER A 148 -1.36 -9.63 -3.08
CA SER A 148 -1.83 -8.34 -3.57
C SER A 148 -0.70 -7.40 -4.04
N PRO A 149 0.40 -7.18 -3.30
CA PRO A 149 1.51 -6.36 -3.75
C PRO A 149 2.18 -6.87 -5.03
N ILE A 150 2.23 -8.20 -5.19
CA ILE A 150 2.80 -8.84 -6.38
C ILE A 150 1.89 -8.60 -7.59
N LEU A 151 0.57 -8.79 -7.41
CA LEU A 151 -0.41 -8.58 -8.48
C LEU A 151 -0.49 -7.10 -8.89
N LEU A 152 -0.44 -6.18 -7.94
CA LEU A 152 -0.40 -4.74 -8.21
C LEU A 152 0.86 -4.36 -8.98
N GLY A 153 1.98 -4.99 -8.67
CA GLY A 153 3.21 -4.77 -9.38
C GLY A 153 3.23 -5.31 -10.81
N LEU A 154 2.50 -6.38 -11.09
CA LEU A 154 2.38 -6.96 -12.44
C LEU A 154 1.36 -6.21 -13.33
N SER A 155 0.46 -5.42 -12.74
CA SER A 155 -0.59 -4.71 -13.47
C SER A 155 -0.16 -3.35 -14.04
N ASN A 156 1.06 -2.92 -13.79
CA ASN A 156 1.61 -1.62 -14.19
C ASN A 156 2.77 -1.83 -15.16
#